data_ea0e376df3965a3cbdd03957bf8629d2
#
_entry.id   ea0e376df3965a3cbdd03957bf8629d2
#
_cell.length_a   1.000
_cell.length_b   1.000
_cell.length_c   1.000
_cell.angle_alpha   90.00
_cell.angle_beta   90.00
_cell.angle_gamma   90.00
#
_symmetry.space_group_name_H-M   'P 1'
#
loop_
_entity.id
_entity.type
_entity.pdbx_description
1 polymer ?
#
loop_
_entity_poly.entity_id
_entity_poly.type
_entity_poly.pdbx_seq_one_letter_code
_entity_poly.pdbx_strand_id
1 'polypeptide(L)'
;DFRGVTTFTIDPKDAKDFDDALSIRKLKGGLWEVGVHIADVTHYVKEGGIIDKEAEKRATSVYLVDRTIPMLPERLCNFICSLRPDEEKLAYSVIFEMTEKGEVKNSRVVHTVIKSDRRFTYEEAQEIIETGKGDFQEEVLQLDKLAKILRENRFKAGAINFDRYEVKFEIDAKGKPISVYFKVSQDANKLVEEFMLLANRTVAEKIGRVPKNKKAKVFPYRIHDLPDPEKLDNLAQFIARFGYKLRTSGTKTDVSKSINHLLDDIQGKKEENLIETVSIRAMQKARYSTHNIGHYGLAFDYYTHFTSPIRRFPDMMVH
;
A
#
# COMPACT_ATOMS: atom_id res chain seq x y z
N ASP A 1 11.52 10.78 -18.88
CA ASP A 1 11.96 9.51 -19.47
C ASP A 1 12.70 8.69 -18.42
N PHE A 2 12.20 7.49 -18.12
CA PHE A 2 12.76 6.54 -17.14
C PHE A 2 13.14 5.19 -17.77
N ARG A 3 13.09 5.07 -19.11
CA ARG A 3 13.39 3.81 -19.82
C ARG A 3 14.81 3.27 -19.60
N GLY A 4 15.74 4.13 -19.20
CA GLY A 4 17.13 3.77 -18.90
C GLY A 4 17.43 3.69 -17.40
N VAL A 5 16.42 3.65 -16.52
CA VAL A 5 16.58 3.52 -15.08
C VAL A 5 16.10 2.14 -14.67
N THR A 6 16.91 1.40 -13.91
CA THR A 6 16.53 0.07 -13.40
C THR A 6 15.15 0.13 -12.75
N THR A 7 14.21 -0.61 -13.33
CA THR A 7 12.79 -0.61 -12.95
C THR A 7 12.25 -2.03 -12.95
N PHE A 8 11.49 -2.41 -11.94
CA PHE A 8 10.86 -3.73 -11.86
C PHE A 8 9.55 -3.69 -11.08
N THR A 9 8.72 -4.71 -11.30
CA THR A 9 7.50 -4.95 -10.53
C THR A 9 7.71 -6.12 -9.57
N ILE A 10 6.96 -6.14 -8.44
CA ILE A 10 6.95 -7.23 -7.45
C ILE A 10 5.48 -7.56 -7.15
N ASP A 11 5.01 -8.71 -7.63
CA ASP A 11 3.58 -9.03 -7.67
C ASP A 11 3.31 -10.50 -7.27
N PRO A 12 2.04 -10.85 -6.96
CA PRO A 12 1.64 -12.24 -6.83
C PRO A 12 1.94 -13.05 -8.10
N LYS A 13 2.27 -14.32 -7.96
CA LYS A 13 2.65 -15.20 -9.08
C LYS A 13 1.64 -15.23 -10.22
N ASP A 14 0.36 -15.17 -9.90
CA ASP A 14 -0.78 -15.24 -10.82
C ASP A 14 -1.29 -13.88 -11.31
N ALA A 15 -0.70 -12.77 -10.85
CA ALA A 15 -1.06 -11.42 -11.28
C ALA A 15 -0.74 -11.19 -12.77
N LYS A 16 -1.61 -10.42 -13.43
CA LYS A 16 -1.47 -9.99 -14.84
C LYS A 16 -1.61 -8.47 -14.99
N ASP A 17 -2.21 -7.82 -14.03
CA ASP A 17 -2.54 -6.41 -13.95
C ASP A 17 -1.55 -5.69 -13.03
N PHE A 18 -0.35 -5.42 -13.54
CA PHE A 18 0.71 -4.75 -12.79
C PHE A 18 0.43 -3.26 -12.70
N ASP A 19 -0.15 -2.84 -11.58
CA ASP A 19 -0.50 -1.43 -11.29
C ASP A 19 0.74 -0.58 -11.03
N ASP A 20 1.76 -1.15 -10.39
CA ASP A 20 2.91 -0.43 -9.85
C ASP A 20 4.26 -1.06 -10.21
N ALA A 21 5.26 -0.20 -10.35
CA ALA A 21 6.66 -0.57 -10.49
C ALA A 21 7.54 0.34 -9.65
N LEU A 22 8.67 -0.17 -9.21
CA LEU A 22 9.68 0.57 -8.48
C LEU A 22 10.93 0.75 -9.32
N SER A 23 11.50 1.95 -9.32
CA SER A 23 12.82 2.20 -9.88
C SER A 23 13.77 2.77 -8.83
N ILE A 24 15.05 2.51 -8.97
CA ILE A 24 16.06 3.07 -8.08
C ILE A 24 17.36 3.34 -8.83
N ARG A 25 17.98 4.47 -8.53
CA ARG A 25 19.34 4.78 -8.95
C ARG A 25 20.04 5.69 -7.95
N LYS A 26 21.36 5.58 -7.88
CA LYS A 26 22.18 6.46 -7.05
C LYS A 26 22.41 7.80 -7.74
N LEU A 27 22.18 8.89 -7.02
CA LEU A 27 22.47 10.25 -7.48
C LEU A 27 23.84 10.74 -6.99
N LYS A 28 24.34 11.81 -7.62
CA LYS A 28 25.51 12.53 -7.11
C LYS A 28 25.21 13.07 -5.71
N GLY A 29 26.18 13.03 -4.80
CA GLY A 29 26.02 13.52 -3.43
C GLY A 29 25.44 12.48 -2.45
N GLY A 30 25.37 11.20 -2.82
CA GLY A 30 24.99 10.11 -1.91
C GLY A 30 23.47 9.97 -1.68
N LEU A 31 22.66 10.65 -2.49
CA LEU A 31 21.21 10.47 -2.49
C LEU A 31 20.81 9.30 -3.41
N TRP A 32 19.64 8.75 -3.12
CA TRP A 32 18.96 7.78 -3.97
C TRP A 32 17.74 8.43 -4.63
N GLU A 33 17.59 8.29 -5.93
CA GLU A 33 16.34 8.56 -6.62
C GLU A 33 15.53 7.26 -6.64
N VAL A 34 14.37 7.29 -6.00
CA VAL A 34 13.41 6.18 -6.00
C VAL A 34 12.16 6.62 -6.73
N GLY A 35 11.77 5.87 -7.75
CA GLY A 35 10.54 6.09 -8.49
C GLY A 35 9.46 5.08 -8.08
N VAL A 36 8.28 5.59 -7.78
CA VAL A 36 7.04 4.80 -7.67
C VAL A 36 6.22 5.11 -8.91
N HIS A 37 6.15 4.17 -9.83
CA HIS A 37 5.52 4.31 -11.13
C HIS A 37 4.19 3.58 -11.12
N ILE A 38 3.11 4.31 -11.41
CA ILE A 38 1.75 3.76 -11.41
C ILE A 38 1.22 3.79 -12.83
N ALA A 39 0.58 2.72 -13.26
CA ALA A 39 -0.03 2.62 -14.58
C ALA A 39 -0.90 3.85 -14.89
N ASP A 40 -0.59 4.57 -15.99
CA ASP A 40 -1.34 5.77 -16.38
C ASP A 40 -2.65 5.40 -17.08
N VAL A 41 -3.60 4.90 -16.28
CA VAL A 41 -4.91 4.45 -16.76
C VAL A 41 -5.70 5.62 -17.37
N THR A 42 -5.60 6.82 -16.80
CA THR A 42 -6.36 8.00 -17.26
C THR A 42 -5.87 8.57 -18.58
N HIS A 43 -4.69 8.14 -19.03
CA HIS A 43 -4.25 8.38 -20.41
C HIS A 43 -5.20 7.72 -21.42
N TYR A 44 -5.66 6.52 -21.14
CA TYR A 44 -6.49 5.69 -22.02
C TYR A 44 -8.00 5.80 -21.71
N VAL A 45 -8.36 5.89 -20.43
CA VAL A 45 -9.75 6.00 -19.97
C VAL A 45 -10.06 7.47 -19.68
N LYS A 46 -10.83 8.07 -20.61
CA LYS A 46 -11.18 9.50 -20.52
C LYS A 46 -12.41 9.70 -19.64
N GLU A 47 -12.35 10.74 -18.81
CA GLU A 47 -13.46 11.17 -17.93
C GLU A 47 -14.75 11.35 -18.74
N GLY A 48 -15.87 10.85 -18.20
CA GLY A 48 -17.18 10.85 -18.84
C GLY A 48 -17.37 9.87 -20.00
N GLY A 49 -16.32 9.13 -20.39
CA GLY A 49 -16.38 8.09 -21.42
C GLY A 49 -17.18 6.85 -20.99
N ILE A 50 -17.45 5.94 -21.92
CA ILE A 50 -18.23 4.72 -21.65
C ILE A 50 -17.51 3.83 -20.62
N ILE A 51 -16.19 3.67 -20.76
CA ILE A 51 -15.38 2.83 -19.85
C ILE A 51 -15.31 3.48 -18.47
N ASP A 52 -15.14 4.80 -18.39
CA ASP A 52 -15.13 5.54 -17.13
C ASP A 52 -16.44 5.38 -16.35
N LYS A 53 -17.58 5.59 -17.03
CA LYS A 53 -18.90 5.40 -16.43
C LYS A 53 -19.15 3.96 -15.95
N GLU A 54 -18.63 2.96 -16.65
CA GLU A 54 -18.74 1.57 -16.22
C GLU A 54 -17.80 1.28 -15.04
N ALA A 55 -16.58 1.84 -15.05
CA ALA A 55 -15.63 1.73 -13.94
C ALA A 55 -16.17 2.40 -12.67
N GLU A 56 -16.82 3.56 -12.78
CA GLU A 56 -17.50 4.24 -11.67
C GLU A 56 -18.58 3.33 -11.03
N LYS A 57 -19.42 2.69 -11.84
CA LYS A 57 -20.45 1.76 -11.33
C LYS A 57 -19.87 0.55 -10.63
N ARG A 58 -18.77 0.00 -11.16
CA ARG A 58 -18.08 -1.15 -10.55
C ARG A 58 -17.32 -0.75 -9.30
N ALA A 59 -16.80 0.47 -9.25
CA ALA A 59 -15.97 1.07 -8.20
C ALA A 59 -14.65 0.34 -7.93
N THR A 60 -14.60 -0.97 -8.03
CA THR A 60 -13.40 -1.79 -7.79
C THR A 60 -13.47 -3.12 -8.53
N SER A 61 -12.30 -3.71 -8.80
CA SER A 61 -12.22 -5.12 -9.19
C SER A 61 -12.56 -6.03 -8.02
N VAL A 62 -13.21 -7.16 -8.30
CA VAL A 62 -13.59 -8.15 -7.30
C VAL A 62 -12.79 -9.42 -7.51
N TYR A 63 -12.03 -9.82 -6.48
CA TYR A 63 -11.18 -10.99 -6.50
C TYR A 63 -11.88 -12.14 -5.77
N LEU A 64 -12.36 -13.12 -6.53
CA LEU A 64 -12.94 -14.36 -6.01
C LEU A 64 -11.86 -15.42 -5.92
N VAL A 65 -12.19 -16.55 -5.30
CA VAL A 65 -11.24 -17.67 -5.13
C VAL A 65 -10.78 -18.24 -6.47
N ASP A 66 -11.69 -18.30 -7.45
CA ASP A 66 -11.49 -18.95 -8.75
C ASP A 66 -11.29 -17.97 -9.92
N ARG A 67 -11.64 -16.70 -9.75
CA ARG A 67 -11.59 -15.70 -10.83
C ARG A 67 -11.54 -14.27 -10.33
N THR A 68 -11.16 -13.37 -11.22
CA THR A 68 -11.27 -11.92 -11.00
C THR A 68 -12.36 -11.34 -11.88
N ILE A 69 -13.22 -10.47 -11.31
CA ILE A 69 -14.16 -9.63 -12.06
C ILE A 69 -13.50 -8.25 -12.13
N PRO A 70 -12.88 -7.88 -13.26
CA PRO A 70 -12.09 -6.65 -13.33
C PRO A 70 -12.97 -5.41 -13.41
N MET A 71 -12.51 -4.29 -12.86
CA MET A 71 -13.15 -2.98 -12.98
C MET A 71 -13.10 -2.46 -14.42
N LEU A 72 -11.97 -2.66 -15.08
CA LEU A 72 -11.73 -2.27 -16.48
C LEU A 72 -11.74 -3.49 -17.40
N PRO A 73 -11.98 -3.32 -18.71
CA PRO A 73 -11.82 -4.41 -19.68
C PRO A 73 -10.44 -5.08 -19.60
N GLU A 74 -10.38 -6.40 -19.68
CA GLU A 74 -9.14 -7.17 -19.53
C GLU A 74 -8.00 -6.71 -20.46
N ARG A 75 -8.34 -6.25 -21.68
CA ARG A 75 -7.35 -5.71 -22.60
C ARG A 75 -6.65 -4.46 -22.06
N LEU A 76 -7.35 -3.65 -21.30
CA LEU A 76 -6.76 -2.49 -20.60
C LEU A 76 -5.95 -2.93 -19.39
N CYS A 77 -6.57 -3.67 -18.46
CA CYS A 77 -5.93 -3.99 -17.19
C CYS A 77 -4.76 -4.96 -17.31
N ASN A 78 -4.83 -5.99 -18.17
CA ASN A 78 -3.81 -7.03 -18.25
C ASN A 78 -2.71 -6.73 -19.30
N PHE A 79 -2.94 -5.78 -20.23
CA PHE A 79 -2.02 -5.55 -21.35
C PHE A 79 -1.64 -4.08 -21.49
N ILE A 80 -2.57 -3.21 -21.88
CA ILE A 80 -2.26 -1.82 -22.28
C ILE A 80 -1.72 -1.02 -21.10
N CYS A 81 -2.43 -1.03 -19.96
CA CYS A 81 -2.04 -0.27 -18.77
C CYS A 81 -1.02 -1.03 -17.90
N SER A 82 -1.08 -2.37 -17.88
CA SER A 82 -0.20 -3.20 -17.05
C SER A 82 1.28 -2.91 -17.34
N LEU A 83 2.06 -2.66 -16.29
CA LEU A 83 3.50 -2.32 -16.36
C LEU A 83 4.36 -3.56 -16.62
N ARG A 84 4.10 -4.23 -17.74
CA ARG A 84 4.73 -5.50 -18.13
C ARG A 84 6.21 -5.31 -18.41
N PRO A 85 7.05 -6.33 -18.11
CA PRO A 85 8.48 -6.27 -18.38
C PRO A 85 8.76 -6.17 -19.90
N ASP A 86 9.87 -5.55 -20.25
CA ASP A 86 10.39 -5.34 -21.59
C ASP A 86 9.51 -4.48 -22.53
N GLU A 87 8.39 -3.96 -22.04
CA GLU A 87 7.49 -3.08 -22.79
C GLU A 87 7.61 -1.62 -22.32
N GLU A 88 7.57 -0.68 -23.26
CA GLU A 88 7.44 0.76 -22.91
C GLU A 88 6.02 1.04 -22.43
N LYS A 89 5.91 1.62 -21.25
CA LYS A 89 4.62 1.92 -20.62
C LYS A 89 4.55 3.36 -20.14
N LEU A 90 3.36 3.93 -20.25
CA LEU A 90 3.05 5.21 -19.63
C LEU A 90 2.73 5.01 -18.16
N ALA A 91 3.33 5.84 -17.33
CA ALA A 91 3.10 5.80 -15.91
C ALA A 91 2.89 7.21 -15.34
N TYR A 92 2.08 7.31 -14.30
CA TYR A 92 2.02 8.49 -13.46
C TYR A 92 2.84 8.22 -12.20
N SER A 93 3.91 8.96 -12.03
CA SER A 93 5.00 8.58 -11.14
C SER A 93 5.21 9.58 -10.02
N VAL A 94 5.53 9.07 -8.84
CA VAL A 94 6.07 9.86 -7.73
C VAL A 94 7.55 9.55 -7.61
N ILE A 95 8.39 10.54 -7.85
CA ILE A 95 9.84 10.39 -7.82
C ILE A 95 10.36 11.06 -6.55
N PHE A 96 11.14 10.33 -5.78
CA PHE A 96 11.72 10.75 -4.51
C PHE A 96 13.23 10.88 -4.62
N GLU A 97 13.79 11.94 -4.03
CA GLU A 97 15.21 12.04 -3.71
C GLU A 97 15.38 11.77 -2.22
N MET A 98 16.01 10.66 -1.86
CA MET A 98 16.07 10.16 -0.50
C MET A 98 17.51 10.00 -0.03
N THR A 99 17.74 10.24 1.27
CA THR A 99 18.99 9.86 1.92
C THR A 99 19.01 8.36 2.24
N GLU A 100 20.19 7.82 2.54
CA GLU A 100 20.34 6.44 3.05
C GLU A 100 19.59 6.19 4.39
N LYS A 101 19.22 7.27 5.09
CA LYS A 101 18.43 7.23 6.34
C LYS A 101 16.93 7.32 6.09
N GLY A 102 16.48 7.19 4.84
CA GLY A 102 15.06 7.23 4.47
C GLY A 102 14.40 8.61 4.51
N GLU A 103 15.19 9.70 4.67
CA GLU A 103 14.62 11.05 4.61
C GLU A 103 14.35 11.45 3.16
N VAL A 104 13.13 11.88 2.87
CA VAL A 104 12.76 12.47 1.59
C VAL A 104 13.21 13.93 1.56
N LYS A 105 14.18 14.24 0.71
CA LYS A 105 14.69 15.62 0.51
C LYS A 105 13.86 16.38 -0.51
N ASN A 106 13.42 15.68 -1.56
CA ASN A 106 12.59 16.25 -2.62
C ASN A 106 11.64 15.19 -3.17
N SER A 107 10.51 15.63 -3.74
CA SER A 107 9.58 14.75 -4.46
C SER A 107 8.87 15.48 -5.58
N ARG A 108 8.63 14.78 -6.69
CA ARG A 108 7.85 15.29 -7.83
C ARG A 108 6.83 14.25 -8.28
N VAL A 109 5.67 14.73 -8.71
CA VAL A 109 4.60 13.90 -9.29
C VAL A 109 4.51 14.27 -10.76
N VAL A 110 4.76 13.31 -11.65
CA VAL A 110 4.95 13.55 -13.08
C VAL A 110 4.51 12.35 -13.92
N HIS A 111 4.03 12.62 -15.15
CA HIS A 111 3.88 11.56 -16.15
C HIS A 111 5.25 11.13 -16.66
N THR A 112 5.44 9.83 -16.81
CA THR A 112 6.70 9.23 -17.26
C THR A 112 6.47 8.16 -18.32
N VAL A 113 7.52 7.83 -19.04
CA VAL A 113 7.63 6.60 -19.81
C VAL A 113 8.66 5.73 -19.11
N ILE A 114 8.28 4.51 -18.78
CA ILE A 114 9.14 3.50 -18.18
C ILE A 114 9.29 2.30 -19.11
N LYS A 115 10.32 1.50 -18.88
CA LYS A 115 10.46 0.15 -19.40
C LYS A 115 10.91 -0.71 -18.24
N SER A 116 10.02 -1.59 -17.77
CA SER A 116 10.36 -2.50 -16.67
C SER A 116 11.35 -3.55 -17.14
N ASP A 117 12.45 -3.72 -16.41
CA ASP A 117 13.52 -4.68 -16.73
C ASP A 117 13.18 -6.09 -16.25
N ARG A 118 12.34 -6.21 -15.21
CA ARG A 118 12.04 -7.50 -14.59
C ARG A 118 10.66 -7.46 -13.88
N ARG A 119 9.94 -8.57 -13.95
CA ARG A 119 8.81 -8.85 -13.07
C ARG A 119 9.25 -9.90 -12.05
N PHE A 120 9.21 -9.57 -10.77
CA PHE A 120 9.43 -10.49 -9.66
C PHE A 120 8.10 -10.99 -9.09
N THR A 121 8.09 -12.23 -8.64
CA THR A 121 7.09 -12.67 -7.65
C THR A 121 7.54 -12.19 -6.25
N TYR A 122 6.61 -12.11 -5.30
CA TYR A 122 6.96 -11.82 -3.90
C TYR A 122 7.96 -12.84 -3.34
N GLU A 123 7.84 -14.11 -3.75
CA GLU A 123 8.71 -15.20 -3.34
C GLU A 123 10.15 -15.02 -3.87
N GLU A 124 10.31 -14.66 -5.15
CA GLU A 124 11.63 -14.37 -5.75
C GLU A 124 12.28 -13.16 -5.09
N ALA A 125 11.54 -12.06 -4.87
CA ALA A 125 12.06 -10.89 -4.19
C ALA A 125 12.43 -11.18 -2.73
N GLN A 126 11.65 -12.02 -2.03
CA GLN A 126 11.94 -12.45 -0.67
C GLN A 126 13.24 -13.28 -0.62
N GLU A 127 13.44 -14.20 -1.56
CA GLU A 127 14.67 -14.99 -1.66
C GLU A 127 15.91 -14.08 -1.82
N ILE A 128 15.80 -13.02 -2.65
CA ILE A 128 16.88 -12.05 -2.80
C ILE A 128 17.15 -11.31 -1.49
N ILE A 129 16.11 -10.89 -0.77
CA ILE A 129 16.23 -10.20 0.52
C ILE A 129 16.93 -11.10 1.56
N GLU A 130 16.61 -12.39 1.60
CA GLU A 130 17.14 -13.34 2.58
C GLU A 130 18.56 -13.81 2.23
N THR A 131 18.83 -14.07 0.96
CA THR A 131 20.10 -14.66 0.53
C THR A 131 21.13 -13.65 0.05
N GLY A 132 20.69 -12.45 -0.33
CA GLY A 132 21.54 -11.43 -0.97
C GLY A 132 21.96 -11.81 -2.38
N LYS A 133 21.27 -12.73 -3.05
CA LYS A 133 21.64 -13.24 -4.39
C LYS A 133 20.42 -13.27 -5.32
N GLY A 134 20.63 -12.83 -6.54
CA GLY A 134 19.59 -12.84 -7.59
C GLY A 134 19.73 -11.66 -8.54
N ASP A 135 18.78 -11.53 -9.47
CA ASP A 135 18.72 -10.41 -10.41
C ASP A 135 18.47 -9.12 -9.66
N PHE A 136 19.15 -8.05 -10.03
CA PHE A 136 19.00 -6.71 -9.39
C PHE A 136 19.11 -6.74 -7.88
N GLN A 137 19.96 -7.62 -7.32
CA GLN A 137 20.10 -7.81 -5.88
C GLN A 137 20.47 -6.51 -5.13
N GLU A 138 21.33 -5.67 -5.70
CA GLU A 138 21.74 -4.41 -5.06
C GLU A 138 20.56 -3.45 -4.93
N GLU A 139 19.74 -3.35 -5.98
CA GLU A 139 18.55 -2.49 -6.02
C GLU A 139 17.46 -2.99 -5.07
N VAL A 140 17.19 -4.30 -5.09
CA VAL A 140 16.19 -4.92 -4.19
C VAL A 140 16.59 -4.74 -2.73
N LEU A 141 17.86 -5.03 -2.38
CA LEU A 141 18.36 -4.89 -1.01
C LEU A 141 18.36 -3.42 -0.54
N GLN A 142 18.69 -2.48 -1.44
CA GLN A 142 18.66 -1.06 -1.09
C GLN A 142 17.22 -0.57 -0.88
N LEU A 143 16.26 -1.00 -1.71
CA LEU A 143 14.84 -0.68 -1.53
C LEU A 143 14.30 -1.30 -0.22
N ASP A 144 14.66 -2.55 0.09
CA ASP A 144 14.28 -3.20 1.35
C ASP A 144 14.82 -2.44 2.57
N LYS A 145 16.09 -2.04 2.54
CA LYS A 145 16.69 -1.21 3.59
C LYS A 145 15.92 0.10 3.81
N LEU A 146 15.59 0.81 2.73
CA LEU A 146 14.82 2.05 2.81
C LEU A 146 13.40 1.81 3.31
N ALA A 147 12.73 0.75 2.84
CA ALA A 147 11.39 0.38 3.27
C ALA A 147 11.33 0.06 4.78
N LYS A 148 12.32 -0.68 5.30
CA LYS A 148 12.44 -0.97 6.74
C LYS A 148 12.56 0.31 7.57
N ILE A 149 13.34 1.28 7.12
CA ILE A 149 13.48 2.59 7.79
C ILE A 149 12.15 3.37 7.75
N LEU A 150 11.48 3.40 6.59
CA LEU A 150 10.17 4.06 6.46
C LEU A 150 9.15 3.44 7.40
N ARG A 151 9.09 2.11 7.46
CA ARG A 151 8.20 1.35 8.34
C ARG A 151 8.48 1.65 9.81
N GLU A 152 9.74 1.61 10.23
CA GLU A 152 10.12 1.94 11.60
C GLU A 152 9.71 3.35 12.00
N ASN A 153 9.94 4.33 11.12
CA ASN A 153 9.55 5.72 11.36
C ASN A 153 8.02 5.86 11.48
N ARG A 154 7.26 5.13 10.67
CA ARG A 154 5.79 5.12 10.71
C ARG A 154 5.27 4.56 12.04
N PHE A 155 5.84 3.47 12.54
CA PHE A 155 5.47 2.91 13.85
C PHE A 155 5.87 3.81 15.02
N LYS A 156 7.05 4.45 14.95
CA LYS A 156 7.44 5.48 15.93
C LYS A 156 6.45 6.65 15.98
N ALA A 157 5.87 7.01 14.83
CA ALA A 157 4.83 8.03 14.73
C ALA A 157 3.45 7.57 15.26
N GLY A 158 3.26 6.28 15.52
CA GLY A 158 2.03 5.72 16.10
C GLY A 158 1.14 4.96 15.12
N ALA A 159 1.68 4.50 14.00
CA ALA A 159 0.94 3.55 13.15
C ALA A 159 0.66 2.25 13.90
N ILE A 160 -0.47 1.61 13.60
CA ILE A 160 -0.88 0.35 14.24
C ILE A 160 -0.49 -0.82 13.34
N ASN A 161 0.13 -1.83 13.92
CA ASN A 161 0.56 -3.04 13.21
C ASN A 161 -0.49 -4.14 13.35
N PHE A 162 -1.36 -4.26 12.34
CA PHE A 162 -2.21 -5.43 12.19
C PHE A 162 -1.63 -6.33 11.09
N ASP A 163 -0.60 -7.10 11.41
CA ASP A 163 -0.05 -8.13 10.51
C ASP A 163 -1.02 -9.32 10.49
N ARG A 164 -1.86 -9.39 9.47
CA ARG A 164 -2.86 -10.45 9.34
C ARG A 164 -2.35 -11.62 8.50
N TYR A 165 -2.76 -12.81 8.92
CA TYR A 165 -2.72 -13.97 8.05
C TYR A 165 -3.79 -13.85 6.96
N GLU A 166 -3.38 -13.87 5.69
CA GLU A 166 -4.30 -13.94 4.57
C GLU A 166 -4.68 -15.40 4.32
N VAL A 167 -5.97 -15.70 4.43
CA VAL A 167 -6.48 -17.04 4.11
C VAL A 167 -6.48 -17.22 2.59
N LYS A 168 -5.73 -18.21 2.10
CA LYS A 168 -5.70 -18.60 0.70
C LYS A 168 -6.24 -20.01 0.52
N PHE A 169 -6.82 -20.25 -0.64
CA PHE A 169 -7.33 -21.56 -1.02
C PHE A 169 -6.52 -22.10 -2.19
N GLU A 170 -6.13 -23.36 -2.09
CA GLU A 170 -5.68 -24.11 -3.23
C GLU A 170 -6.91 -24.70 -3.91
N ILE A 171 -7.04 -24.51 -5.22
CA ILE A 171 -8.16 -24.97 -6.01
C ILE A 171 -7.71 -25.94 -7.10
N ASP A 172 -8.55 -26.94 -7.42
CA ASP A 172 -8.31 -27.85 -8.54
C ASP A 172 -8.62 -27.19 -9.90
N ALA A 173 -8.36 -27.91 -10.98
CA ALA A 173 -8.62 -27.46 -12.36
C ALA A 173 -10.12 -27.14 -12.64
N LYS A 174 -11.04 -27.55 -11.75
CA LYS A 174 -12.46 -27.29 -11.85
C LYS A 174 -12.91 -26.15 -10.90
N GLY A 175 -11.97 -25.48 -10.22
CA GLY A 175 -12.24 -24.40 -9.28
C GLY A 175 -12.73 -24.85 -7.89
N LYS A 176 -12.63 -26.16 -7.57
CA LYS A 176 -13.03 -26.69 -6.26
C LYS A 176 -11.86 -26.50 -5.25
N PRO A 177 -12.12 -25.94 -4.05
CA PRO A 177 -11.10 -25.86 -3.01
C PRO A 177 -10.59 -27.26 -2.59
N ILE A 178 -9.27 -27.43 -2.59
CA ILE A 178 -8.57 -28.66 -2.16
C ILE A 178 -8.02 -28.47 -0.77
N SER A 179 -7.39 -27.32 -0.51
CA SER A 179 -6.77 -27.02 0.78
C SER A 179 -6.92 -25.54 1.13
N VAL A 180 -6.68 -25.22 2.40
CA VAL A 180 -6.62 -23.86 2.94
C VAL A 180 -5.25 -23.64 3.55
N TYR A 181 -4.60 -22.54 3.23
CA TYR A 181 -3.34 -22.16 3.83
C TYR A 181 -3.31 -20.67 4.23
N PHE A 182 -2.44 -20.34 5.17
CA PHE A 182 -2.27 -18.98 5.62
C PHE A 182 -1.04 -18.37 4.94
N LYS A 183 -1.22 -17.25 4.26
CA LYS A 183 -0.12 -16.47 3.71
C LYS A 183 0.28 -15.38 4.70
N VAL A 184 1.56 -15.39 5.07
CA VAL A 184 2.15 -14.37 5.94
C VAL A 184 2.75 -13.27 5.08
N SER A 185 2.57 -12.01 5.49
CA SER A 185 3.24 -10.86 4.87
C SER A 185 4.73 -10.89 5.22
N GLN A 186 5.57 -11.04 4.19
CA GLN A 186 7.03 -11.07 4.31
C GLN A 186 7.66 -9.71 3.99
N ASP A 187 8.98 -9.58 4.09
CA ASP A 187 9.70 -8.32 3.84
C ASP A 187 9.48 -7.80 2.43
N ALA A 188 9.41 -8.67 1.41
CA ALA A 188 9.09 -8.27 0.04
C ALA A 188 7.71 -7.61 -0.09
N ASN A 189 6.69 -8.09 0.65
CA ASN A 189 5.37 -7.47 0.70
C ASN A 189 5.43 -6.09 1.37
N LYS A 190 6.17 -6.01 2.49
CA LYS A 190 6.35 -4.77 3.26
C LYS A 190 7.16 -3.73 2.48
N LEU A 191 8.12 -4.16 1.66
CA LEU A 191 8.87 -3.29 0.76
C LEU A 191 7.93 -2.54 -0.19
N VAL A 192 7.09 -3.26 -0.93
CA VAL A 192 6.12 -2.66 -1.86
C VAL A 192 5.13 -1.78 -1.09
N GLU A 193 4.57 -2.29 0.01
CA GLU A 193 3.62 -1.55 0.85
C GLU A 193 4.16 -0.18 1.27
N GLU A 194 5.38 -0.09 1.80
CA GLU A 194 5.91 1.17 2.33
C GLU A 194 6.13 2.21 1.23
N PHE A 195 6.56 1.82 0.03
CA PHE A 195 6.68 2.76 -1.09
C PHE A 195 5.33 3.19 -1.65
N MET A 196 4.33 2.28 -1.68
CA MET A 196 2.96 2.64 -2.03
C MET A 196 2.35 3.61 -1.00
N LEU A 197 2.55 3.36 0.29
CA LEU A 197 2.13 4.26 1.37
C LEU A 197 2.79 5.64 1.25
N LEU A 198 4.10 5.68 0.97
CA LEU A 198 4.85 6.92 0.78
C LEU A 198 4.31 7.72 -0.41
N ALA A 199 4.05 7.07 -1.55
CA ALA A 199 3.50 7.72 -2.73
C ALA A 199 2.09 8.27 -2.47
N ASN A 200 1.19 7.45 -1.92
CA ASN A 200 -0.18 7.82 -1.57
C ASN A 200 -0.22 9.04 -0.63
N ARG A 201 0.58 9.01 0.43
CA ARG A 201 0.74 10.11 1.38
C ARG A 201 1.24 11.38 0.68
N THR A 202 2.30 11.27 -0.12
CA THR A 202 2.93 12.41 -0.79
C THR A 202 1.97 13.10 -1.75
N VAL A 203 1.19 12.35 -2.53
CA VAL A 203 0.16 12.91 -3.42
C VAL A 203 -0.91 13.65 -2.61
N ALA A 204 -1.41 13.02 -1.54
CA ALA A 204 -2.41 13.64 -0.67
C ALA A 204 -1.90 14.94 0.00
N GLU A 205 -0.66 14.96 0.46
CA GLU A 205 -0.02 16.13 1.05
C GLU A 205 0.15 17.27 0.02
N LYS A 206 0.61 16.96 -1.19
CA LYS A 206 0.81 17.97 -2.25
C LYS A 206 -0.49 18.69 -2.66
N ILE A 207 -1.61 17.98 -2.62
CA ILE A 207 -2.92 18.55 -2.99
C ILE A 207 -3.61 19.17 -1.77
N GLY A 208 -3.55 18.52 -0.61
CA GLY A 208 -4.30 18.90 0.59
C GLY A 208 -3.62 19.96 1.45
N ARG A 209 -2.29 19.99 1.50
CA ARG A 209 -1.53 20.96 2.28
C ARG A 209 -1.35 22.26 1.51
N VAL A 210 -2.39 23.10 1.50
CA VAL A 210 -2.38 24.40 0.83
C VAL A 210 -2.07 25.55 1.81
N PRO A 211 -1.45 26.65 1.34
CA PRO A 211 -1.28 27.86 2.15
C PRO A 211 -2.62 28.38 2.70
N LYS A 212 -2.61 29.04 3.88
CA LYS A 212 -3.82 29.54 4.55
C LYS A 212 -4.70 30.46 3.70
N ASN A 213 -4.11 31.13 2.69
CA ASN A 213 -4.79 32.05 1.77
C ASN A 213 -5.31 31.37 0.49
N LYS A 214 -5.16 30.05 0.37
CA LYS A 214 -5.66 29.28 -0.78
C LYS A 214 -6.72 28.27 -0.34
N LYS A 215 -7.77 28.12 -1.16
CA LYS A 215 -8.77 27.08 -0.95
C LYS A 215 -8.25 25.75 -1.49
N ALA A 216 -8.33 24.70 -0.65
CA ALA A 216 -7.98 23.35 -1.09
C ALA A 216 -8.93 22.89 -2.21
N LYS A 217 -8.41 22.12 -3.16
CA LYS A 217 -9.22 21.44 -4.17
C LYS A 217 -10.09 20.36 -3.51
N VAL A 218 -11.24 20.07 -4.10
CA VAL A 218 -12.01 18.86 -3.75
C VAL A 218 -11.16 17.65 -4.13
N PHE A 219 -10.98 16.74 -3.20
CA PHE A 219 -10.05 15.63 -3.37
C PHE A 219 -10.51 14.40 -2.57
N PRO A 220 -10.42 13.18 -3.10
CA PRO A 220 -10.84 11.96 -2.39
C PRO A 220 -9.76 11.48 -1.44
N TYR A 221 -9.82 11.91 -0.17
CA TYR A 221 -8.97 11.37 0.89
C TYR A 221 -9.45 9.97 1.31
N ARG A 222 -8.53 9.09 1.65
CA ARG A 222 -8.80 7.86 2.39
C ARG A 222 -8.59 8.14 3.88
N ILE A 223 -9.68 8.32 4.60
CA ILE A 223 -9.67 8.70 6.00
C ILE A 223 -9.92 7.51 6.92
N HIS A 224 -9.32 7.55 8.10
CA HIS A 224 -9.55 6.59 9.18
C HIS A 224 -9.61 7.33 10.51
N ASP A 225 -10.78 7.33 11.12
CA ASP A 225 -11.04 8.06 12.36
C ASP A 225 -10.45 7.34 13.58
N LEU A 226 -10.43 8.05 14.70
CA LEU A 226 -10.06 7.48 15.99
C LEU A 226 -11.00 6.33 16.36
N PRO A 227 -10.52 5.34 17.12
CA PRO A 227 -11.37 4.31 17.70
C PRO A 227 -12.47 4.95 18.55
N ASP A 228 -13.61 4.28 18.57
CA ASP A 228 -14.72 4.64 19.44
C ASP A 228 -14.30 4.41 20.91
N PRO A 229 -14.41 5.43 21.80
CA PRO A 229 -13.99 5.28 23.19
C PRO A 229 -14.70 4.16 23.95
N GLU A 230 -16.01 3.99 23.75
CA GLU A 230 -16.78 2.92 24.38
C GLU A 230 -16.31 1.53 23.92
N LYS A 231 -16.01 1.38 22.63
CA LYS A 231 -15.46 0.14 22.11
C LYS A 231 -14.06 -0.17 22.61
N LEU A 232 -13.21 0.87 22.80
CA LEU A 232 -11.90 0.72 23.42
C LEU A 232 -12.00 0.27 24.88
N ASP A 233 -12.91 0.86 25.65
CA ASP A 233 -13.14 0.48 27.04
C ASP A 233 -13.68 -0.93 27.16
N ASN A 234 -14.59 -1.34 26.27
CA ASN A 234 -15.09 -2.71 26.18
C ASN A 234 -13.97 -3.69 25.82
N LEU A 235 -13.06 -3.32 24.90
CA LEU A 235 -11.87 -4.10 24.56
C LEU A 235 -10.97 -4.24 25.79
N ALA A 236 -10.69 -3.15 26.51
CA ALA A 236 -9.84 -3.18 27.69
C ALA A 236 -10.41 -4.09 28.78
N GLN A 237 -11.71 -4.04 29.04
CA GLN A 237 -12.38 -4.96 29.98
C GLN A 237 -12.32 -6.44 29.51
N PHE A 238 -12.46 -6.65 28.21
CA PHE A 238 -12.41 -7.99 27.64
C PHE A 238 -11.02 -8.62 27.81
N ILE A 239 -9.95 -7.90 27.42
CA ILE A 239 -8.59 -8.44 27.47
C ILE A 239 -8.05 -8.55 28.89
N ALA A 240 -8.58 -7.78 29.84
CA ALA A 240 -8.23 -7.90 31.26
C ALA A 240 -8.49 -9.31 31.80
N ARG A 241 -9.48 -10.04 31.26
CA ARG A 241 -9.77 -11.44 31.63
C ARG A 241 -8.62 -12.40 31.25
N PHE A 242 -7.78 -12.01 30.30
CA PHE A 242 -6.59 -12.74 29.89
C PHE A 242 -5.30 -12.21 30.54
N GLY A 243 -5.42 -11.21 31.42
CA GLY A 243 -4.29 -10.60 32.12
C GLY A 243 -3.60 -9.46 31.36
N TYR A 244 -4.14 -9.03 30.22
CA TYR A 244 -3.60 -7.91 29.43
C TYR A 244 -4.17 -6.57 29.87
N LYS A 245 -3.42 -5.50 29.57
CA LYS A 245 -3.83 -4.11 29.85
C LYS A 245 -3.84 -3.32 28.57
N LEU A 246 -4.83 -2.42 28.42
CA LEU A 246 -4.93 -1.47 27.34
C LEU A 246 -5.15 -0.06 27.92
N ARG A 247 -4.35 0.89 27.45
CA ARG A 247 -4.58 2.31 27.73
C ARG A 247 -5.61 2.85 26.74
N THR A 248 -6.76 3.30 27.24
CA THR A 248 -7.88 3.80 26.43
C THR A 248 -7.94 5.33 26.36
N SER A 249 -7.07 6.04 27.11
CA SER A 249 -7.04 7.51 27.21
C SER A 249 -5.62 8.06 27.03
N GLY A 250 -5.55 9.35 26.67
CA GLY A 250 -4.28 10.04 26.41
C GLY A 250 -4.22 10.62 25.01
N THR A 251 -3.01 10.82 24.48
CA THR A 251 -2.82 11.26 23.10
C THR A 251 -3.12 10.13 22.11
N LYS A 252 -3.39 10.49 20.84
CA LYS A 252 -3.56 9.50 19.75
C LYS A 252 -2.42 8.47 19.73
N THR A 253 -1.19 8.95 19.89
CA THR A 253 0.02 8.12 19.88
C THR A 253 0.12 7.21 21.11
N ASP A 254 -0.36 7.67 22.28
CA ASP A 254 -0.35 6.82 23.49
C ASP A 254 -1.27 5.62 23.36
N VAL A 255 -2.47 5.84 22.80
CA VAL A 255 -3.44 4.77 22.58
C VAL A 255 -2.93 3.80 21.51
N SER A 256 -2.43 4.29 20.37
CA SER A 256 -1.92 3.39 19.32
C SER A 256 -0.68 2.60 19.76
N LYS A 257 0.23 3.19 20.55
CA LYS A 257 1.36 2.45 21.14
C LYS A 257 0.89 1.38 22.12
N SER A 258 -0.14 1.66 22.92
CA SER A 258 -0.71 0.65 23.81
C SER A 258 -1.37 -0.51 23.06
N ILE A 259 -2.03 -0.20 21.93
CA ILE A 259 -2.58 -1.25 21.05
C ILE A 259 -1.45 -2.09 20.44
N ASN A 260 -0.38 -1.46 19.93
CA ASN A 260 0.77 -2.19 19.39
C ASN A 260 1.42 -3.09 20.45
N HIS A 261 1.61 -2.59 21.66
CA HIS A 261 2.15 -3.39 22.76
C HIS A 261 1.26 -4.60 23.07
N LEU A 262 -0.08 -4.42 23.06
CA LEU A 262 -1.00 -5.54 23.22
C LEU A 262 -0.83 -6.57 22.09
N LEU A 263 -0.73 -6.10 20.83
CA LEU A 263 -0.55 -6.98 19.67
C LEU A 263 0.77 -7.76 19.74
N ASP A 264 1.86 -7.11 20.18
CA ASP A 264 3.15 -7.75 20.40
C ASP A 264 3.07 -8.79 21.55
N ASP A 265 2.39 -8.46 22.64
CA ASP A 265 2.25 -9.33 23.81
C ASP A 265 1.46 -10.61 23.53
N ILE A 266 0.51 -10.58 22.61
CA ILE A 266 -0.34 -11.74 22.28
C ILE A 266 0.26 -12.62 21.18
N GLN A 267 1.32 -12.17 20.51
CA GLN A 267 1.92 -12.89 19.39
C GLN A 267 2.36 -14.31 19.79
N GLY A 268 1.92 -15.30 19.00
CA GLY A 268 2.21 -16.73 19.23
C GLY A 268 1.41 -17.36 20.36
N LYS A 269 0.48 -16.65 21.02
CA LYS A 269 -0.36 -17.18 22.09
C LYS A 269 -1.68 -17.72 21.57
N LYS A 270 -2.33 -18.57 22.35
CA LYS A 270 -3.60 -19.23 21.98
C LYS A 270 -4.74 -18.25 21.71
N GLU A 271 -4.75 -17.12 22.43
CA GLU A 271 -5.74 -16.04 22.35
C GLU A 271 -5.44 -14.99 21.28
N GLU A 272 -4.32 -15.08 20.55
CA GLU A 272 -3.87 -14.10 19.56
C GLU A 272 -4.98 -13.71 18.57
N ASN A 273 -5.50 -14.68 17.81
CA ASN A 273 -6.54 -14.45 16.82
C ASN A 273 -7.83 -13.83 17.40
N LEU A 274 -8.19 -14.22 18.62
CA LEU A 274 -9.38 -13.72 19.29
C LEU A 274 -9.20 -12.24 19.67
N ILE A 275 -8.10 -11.92 20.35
CA ILE A 275 -7.81 -10.56 20.82
C ILE A 275 -7.57 -9.63 19.62
N GLU A 276 -6.84 -10.07 18.61
CA GLU A 276 -6.62 -9.32 17.38
C GLU A 276 -7.95 -9.00 16.67
N THR A 277 -8.82 -10.00 16.52
CA THR A 277 -10.15 -9.81 15.91
C THR A 277 -11.00 -8.81 16.67
N VAL A 278 -11.03 -8.87 18.00
CA VAL A 278 -11.79 -7.92 18.83
C VAL A 278 -11.17 -6.53 18.77
N SER A 279 -9.83 -6.44 18.77
CA SER A 279 -9.09 -5.17 18.63
C SER A 279 -9.44 -4.45 17.33
N ILE A 280 -9.48 -5.19 16.22
CA ILE A 280 -9.86 -4.64 14.90
C ILE A 280 -11.32 -4.16 14.90
N ARG A 281 -12.24 -4.89 15.55
CA ARG A 281 -13.65 -4.48 15.65
C ARG A 281 -13.86 -3.23 16.50
N ALA A 282 -12.92 -2.92 17.40
CA ALA A 282 -12.93 -1.67 18.15
C ALA A 282 -12.48 -0.46 17.31
N MET A 283 -11.76 -0.70 16.20
CA MET A 283 -11.36 0.37 15.28
C MET A 283 -12.53 0.84 14.41
N GLN A 284 -12.45 2.10 13.96
CA GLN A 284 -13.35 2.61 12.93
C GLN A 284 -12.99 1.99 11.57
N LYS A 285 -13.93 2.06 10.61
CA LYS A 285 -13.66 1.65 9.23
C LYS A 285 -13.07 2.83 8.44
N ALA A 286 -12.01 2.58 7.71
CA ALA A 286 -11.51 3.55 6.75
C ALA A 286 -12.54 3.78 5.64
N ARG A 287 -12.68 5.03 5.18
CA ARG A 287 -13.64 5.44 4.13
C ARG A 287 -13.06 6.54 3.24
N TYR A 288 -13.65 6.74 2.09
CA TYR A 288 -13.35 7.91 1.26
C TYR A 288 -14.17 9.11 1.70
N SER A 289 -13.55 10.29 1.67
CA SER A 289 -14.19 11.56 2.02
C SER A 289 -13.46 12.73 1.38
N THR A 290 -14.20 13.76 1.02
CA THR A 290 -13.61 15.05 0.61
C THR A 290 -13.17 15.91 1.80
N HIS A 291 -13.55 15.51 3.02
CA HIS A 291 -13.12 16.15 4.26
C HIS A 291 -12.00 15.35 4.90
N ASN A 292 -10.80 15.93 4.95
CA ASN A 292 -9.63 15.28 5.53
C ASN A 292 -9.63 15.35 7.07
N ILE A 293 -9.55 14.20 7.70
CA ILE A 293 -9.34 14.05 9.16
C ILE A 293 -8.07 13.24 9.46
N GLY A 294 -7.29 12.89 8.43
CA GLY A 294 -6.14 12.01 8.53
C GLY A 294 -6.51 10.51 8.52
N HIS A 295 -5.51 9.70 8.69
CA HIS A 295 -5.65 8.23 8.74
C HIS A 295 -5.00 7.68 10.02
N TYR A 296 -5.82 7.46 11.06
CA TYR A 296 -5.35 7.07 12.39
C TYR A 296 -4.45 5.81 12.37
N GLY A 297 -4.92 4.72 11.76
CA GLY A 297 -4.18 3.46 11.75
C GLY A 297 -2.81 3.52 11.05
N LEU A 298 -2.62 4.47 10.11
CA LEU A 298 -1.35 4.70 9.41
C LEU A 298 -0.50 5.82 10.04
N ALA A 299 -1.04 6.56 11.00
CA ALA A 299 -0.43 7.76 11.59
C ALA A 299 -0.10 8.85 10.54
N PHE A 300 -0.97 9.04 9.54
CA PHE A 300 -0.82 10.04 8.49
C PHE A 300 -1.84 11.16 8.64
N ASP A 301 -1.39 12.42 8.53
CA ASP A 301 -2.27 13.60 8.50
C ASP A 301 -3.01 13.74 7.18
N TYR A 302 -2.41 13.26 6.08
CA TYR A 302 -2.96 13.25 4.72
C TYR A 302 -2.76 11.88 4.12
N TYR A 303 -3.81 11.30 3.56
CA TYR A 303 -3.71 10.02 2.88
C TYR A 303 -4.79 9.88 1.82
N THR A 304 -4.42 9.28 0.71
CA THR A 304 -5.34 8.93 -0.39
C THR A 304 -4.94 7.57 -0.96
N HIS A 305 -5.71 7.07 -1.88
CA HIS A 305 -5.32 5.98 -2.76
C HIS A 305 -4.99 6.54 -4.14
N PHE A 306 -3.78 6.26 -4.62
CA PHE A 306 -3.25 6.69 -5.91
C PHE A 306 -2.64 5.52 -6.69
N THR A 307 -2.24 4.46 -5.99
CA THR A 307 -1.30 3.45 -6.48
C THR A 307 -1.95 2.24 -7.16
N SER A 308 -3.28 2.21 -7.35
CA SER A 308 -3.95 1.06 -7.98
C SER A 308 -5.12 1.47 -8.88
N PRO A 309 -4.91 2.29 -9.92
CA PRO A 309 -5.98 2.80 -10.80
C PRO A 309 -6.57 1.75 -11.72
N ILE A 310 -5.88 0.62 -11.95
CA ILE A 310 -6.44 -0.50 -12.75
C ILE A 310 -7.62 -1.14 -12.01
N ARG A 311 -7.57 -1.19 -10.68
CA ARG A 311 -8.52 -1.96 -9.86
C ARG A 311 -9.33 -1.14 -8.85
N ARG A 312 -9.10 0.17 -8.73
CA ARG A 312 -9.87 1.04 -7.82
C ARG A 312 -10.22 2.37 -8.51
N PHE A 313 -11.50 2.69 -8.58
CA PHE A 313 -11.96 3.93 -9.21
C PHE A 313 -11.49 5.20 -8.49
N PRO A 314 -11.44 5.26 -7.13
CA PRO A 314 -10.90 6.44 -6.46
C PRO A 314 -9.45 6.78 -6.83
N ASP A 315 -8.62 5.80 -7.14
CA ASP A 315 -7.25 6.03 -7.63
C ASP A 315 -7.26 6.69 -9.01
N MET A 316 -8.17 6.28 -9.92
CA MET A 316 -8.37 6.98 -11.20
C MET A 316 -8.82 8.42 -11.01
N MET A 317 -9.69 8.70 -10.02
CA MET A 317 -10.11 10.07 -9.69
C MET A 317 -8.96 10.95 -9.22
N VAL A 318 -7.92 10.35 -8.61
CA VAL A 318 -6.72 11.06 -8.14
C VAL A 318 -5.78 11.36 -9.28
N HIS A 319 -5.67 10.49 -10.28
CA HIS A 319 -4.87 10.68 -11.49
C HIS A 319 -5.41 11.79 -12.36
#